data_09676e2297027ca7f105c41aa9a36573
#
_entry.id   09676e2297027ca7f105c41aa9a36573
#
_cell.length_a   1.000
_cell.length_b   1.000
_cell.length_c   1.000
_cell.angle_alpha   90.00
_cell.angle_beta   90.00
_cell.angle_gamma   90.00
#
_symmetry.space_group_name_H-M   'P 1'
#
loop_
_entity.id
_entity.type
_entity.pdbx_description
1 polymer ?
#
loop_
_entity_poly.entity_id
_entity_poly.type
_entity_poly.pdbx_seq_one_letter_code
_entity_poly.pdbx_strand_id
1 'polypeptide(L)'
;MPDVLKLIVMVFVVACEEPGAAFESGETGQVMAVSGPLSLALQTGEGPLEVRLAELDAPDPEAGRAWLQGHLDGREVRLRYDGLQRDRYDRAIAQAYLAGAGEDVWVQAAMVSAGLARVLSHPGNRGAALSLLTLEAEARAGGIGLWADPASQVRDTDPDRLAQDIGTVQLVEGRVLEVTRLRSGRTYVNFGLDYRTDFTVLIEADDEAAFEAADQTLADLAGQRIRVRGWLEAENGPMMRIDHPERIEWLGD
;
A
#
# COMPACT_ATOMS: atom_id res chain seq x y z
N MET A 1 -18.87 8.84 -51.74
CA MET A 1 -19.22 9.13 -50.33
C MET A 1 -18.75 7.94 -49.56
N PRO A 2 -17.69 8.03 -48.78
CA PRO A 2 -17.24 6.92 -47.92
C PRO A 2 -17.89 7.04 -46.54
N ASP A 3 -18.48 5.94 -46.10
CA ASP A 3 -19.03 5.74 -44.77
C ASP A 3 -17.93 5.88 -43.68
N VAL A 4 -18.16 6.81 -42.77
CA VAL A 4 -17.33 6.99 -41.57
C VAL A 4 -17.81 5.97 -40.53
N LEU A 5 -17.10 4.87 -40.43
CA LEU A 5 -17.27 3.85 -39.37
C LEU A 5 -16.92 4.52 -38.02
N LYS A 6 -17.92 4.91 -37.24
CA LYS A 6 -17.74 5.37 -35.86
C LYS A 6 -17.28 4.22 -35.00
N LEU A 7 -15.99 4.23 -34.66
CA LEU A 7 -15.41 3.35 -33.64
C LEU A 7 -15.99 3.77 -32.28
N ILE A 8 -16.96 3.02 -31.78
CA ILE A 8 -17.44 3.15 -30.41
C ILE A 8 -16.37 2.52 -29.52
N VAL A 9 -15.54 3.35 -28.88
CA VAL A 9 -14.68 2.91 -27.79
C VAL A 9 -15.60 2.64 -26.59
N MET A 10 -15.88 1.37 -26.37
CA MET A 10 -16.61 0.91 -25.18
C MET A 10 -15.61 0.93 -24.01
N VAL A 11 -15.63 2.01 -23.25
CA VAL A 11 -14.92 2.08 -21.97
C VAL A 11 -15.64 1.11 -21.03
N PHE A 12 -15.04 -0.04 -20.80
CA PHE A 12 -15.44 -0.90 -19.69
C PHE A 12 -15.07 -0.17 -18.40
N VAL A 13 -16.04 0.49 -17.78
CA VAL A 13 -15.96 0.87 -16.38
C VAL A 13 -16.07 -0.45 -15.62
N VAL A 14 -14.91 -1.00 -15.22
CA VAL A 14 -14.88 -2.03 -14.20
C VAL A 14 -15.36 -1.32 -12.94
N ALA A 15 -16.58 -1.62 -12.51
CA ALA A 15 -17.06 -1.21 -11.21
C ALA A 15 -16.16 -1.91 -10.17
N CYS A 16 -15.12 -1.23 -9.70
CA CYS A 16 -14.46 -1.62 -8.48
C CYS A 16 -15.53 -1.56 -7.40
N GLU A 17 -15.89 -2.68 -6.81
CA GLU A 17 -16.65 -2.68 -5.57
C GLU A 17 -15.91 -1.77 -4.60
N GLU A 18 -16.52 -0.63 -4.26
CA GLU A 18 -15.95 0.28 -3.29
C GLU A 18 -15.78 -0.46 -1.96
N PRO A 19 -14.59 -0.50 -1.37
CA PRO A 19 -14.42 -1.03 -0.01
C PRO A 19 -15.21 -0.19 1.02
N GLY A 20 -15.87 0.84 0.58
CA GLY A 20 -16.47 1.88 1.37
C GLY A 20 -17.75 1.56 2.13
N ALA A 21 -18.38 0.40 1.93
CA ALA A 21 -19.61 0.07 2.67
C ALA A 21 -19.37 -0.22 4.16
N ALA A 22 -18.10 -0.47 4.56
CA ALA A 22 -17.71 -0.82 5.92
C ALA A 22 -16.94 0.30 6.65
N PHE A 23 -16.56 1.38 5.98
CA PHE A 23 -15.76 2.45 6.57
C PHE A 23 -16.63 3.45 7.32
N GLU A 24 -16.20 3.85 8.51
CA GLU A 24 -16.86 4.88 9.31
C GLU A 24 -16.73 6.23 8.62
N SER A 25 -17.85 6.97 8.50
CA SER A 25 -17.85 8.32 7.94
C SER A 25 -17.12 9.29 8.86
N GLY A 26 -16.19 10.02 8.28
CA GLY A 26 -15.40 11.04 8.97
C GLY A 26 -15.78 12.45 8.59
N GLU A 27 -14.85 13.37 8.82
CA GLU A 27 -15.01 14.79 8.57
C GLU A 27 -15.10 15.09 7.07
N THR A 28 -15.80 16.13 6.76
CA THR A 28 -15.78 16.79 5.45
C THR A 28 -15.09 18.15 5.60
N GLY A 29 -14.18 18.46 4.68
CA GLY A 29 -13.45 19.73 4.74
C GLY A 29 -12.91 20.17 3.40
N GLN A 30 -12.62 21.47 3.30
CA GLN A 30 -11.94 22.04 2.14
C GLN A 30 -10.42 21.88 2.29
N VAL A 31 -9.75 21.40 1.24
CA VAL A 31 -8.29 21.33 1.20
C VAL A 31 -7.71 22.73 1.13
N MET A 32 -7.00 23.13 2.17
CA MET A 32 -6.34 24.43 2.28
C MET A 32 -4.91 24.39 1.77
N ALA A 33 -4.26 23.24 1.92
CA ALA A 33 -2.90 23.00 1.43
C ALA A 33 -2.61 21.50 1.33
N VAL A 34 -1.69 21.16 0.45
CA VAL A 34 -1.03 19.84 0.40
C VAL A 34 0.27 19.95 1.21
N SER A 35 0.26 19.42 2.43
CA SER A 35 1.37 19.54 3.39
C SER A 35 2.49 18.52 3.14
N GLY A 36 2.23 17.48 2.34
CA GLY A 36 3.22 16.44 2.00
C GLY A 36 2.78 15.57 0.83
N PRO A 37 3.58 14.56 0.45
CA PRO A 37 3.26 13.66 -0.67
C PRO A 37 2.01 12.81 -0.42
N LEU A 38 1.64 12.63 0.85
CA LEU A 38 0.49 11.85 1.31
C LEU A 38 -0.26 12.60 2.43
N SER A 39 -0.18 13.92 2.47
CA SER A 39 -0.73 14.69 3.59
C SER A 39 -1.44 15.96 3.10
N LEU A 40 -2.59 16.23 3.73
CA LEU A 40 -3.46 17.37 3.42
C LEU A 40 -3.74 18.17 4.68
N ALA A 41 -3.84 19.48 4.56
CA ALA A 41 -4.41 20.35 5.59
C ALA A 41 -5.83 20.73 5.17
N LEU A 42 -6.82 20.38 5.97
CA LEU A 42 -8.23 20.65 5.74
C LEU A 42 -8.75 21.75 6.65
N GLN A 43 -9.70 22.55 6.16
CA GLN A 43 -10.60 23.33 7.00
C GLN A 43 -11.93 22.59 7.08
N THR A 44 -12.24 22.07 8.25
CA THR A 44 -13.50 21.39 8.55
C THR A 44 -14.47 22.33 9.30
N GLY A 45 -15.70 21.88 9.54
CA GLY A 45 -16.66 22.60 10.38
C GLY A 45 -16.21 22.73 11.86
N GLU A 46 -15.32 21.87 12.31
CA GLU A 46 -14.78 21.85 13.68
C GLU A 46 -13.43 22.56 13.80
N GLY A 47 -12.83 22.98 12.67
CA GLY A 47 -11.55 23.67 12.64
C GLY A 47 -10.56 23.03 11.66
N PRO A 48 -9.26 23.45 11.74
CA PRO A 48 -8.22 22.89 10.91
C PRO A 48 -7.91 21.44 11.31
N LEU A 49 -7.68 20.58 10.30
CA LEU A 49 -7.37 19.17 10.47
C LEU A 49 -6.23 18.77 9.53
N GLU A 50 -5.15 18.24 10.09
CA GLU A 50 -4.11 17.58 9.30
C GLU A 50 -4.51 16.14 9.02
N VAL A 51 -4.38 15.72 7.76
CA VAL A 51 -4.74 14.39 7.29
C VAL A 51 -3.52 13.70 6.69
N ARG A 52 -3.28 12.46 7.07
CA ARG A 52 -2.41 11.52 6.39
C ARG A 52 -3.27 10.53 5.61
N LEU A 53 -3.03 10.43 4.31
CA LEU A 53 -3.65 9.41 3.47
C LEU A 53 -3.20 8.02 3.93
N ALA A 54 -4.17 7.18 4.32
CA ALA A 54 -3.90 5.86 4.87
C ALA A 54 -3.39 4.89 3.79
N GLU A 55 -2.64 3.87 4.22
CA GLU A 55 -2.25 2.70 3.45
C GLU A 55 -1.36 2.97 2.21
N LEU A 56 -0.69 4.11 2.15
CA LEU A 56 0.18 4.47 1.04
C LEU A 56 1.63 4.76 1.46
N ASP A 57 2.55 4.46 0.54
CA ASP A 57 3.92 4.93 0.46
C ASP A 57 4.14 5.67 -0.87
N ALA A 58 4.81 6.81 -0.85
CA ALA A 58 5.11 7.61 -2.04
C ALA A 58 6.63 7.66 -2.26
N PRO A 59 7.18 6.76 -3.10
CA PRO A 59 8.62 6.70 -3.38
C PRO A 59 9.16 7.96 -4.05
N ASP A 60 8.34 8.63 -4.87
CA ASP A 60 8.60 9.96 -5.41
C ASP A 60 7.69 10.99 -4.70
N PRO A 61 8.23 11.65 -3.63
CA PRO A 61 7.45 12.59 -2.86
C PRO A 61 7.01 13.83 -3.64
N GLU A 62 7.78 14.24 -4.66
CA GLU A 62 7.48 15.44 -5.45
C GLU A 62 6.35 15.16 -6.43
N ALA A 63 6.37 14.02 -7.12
CA ALA A 63 5.30 13.61 -8.02
C ALA A 63 3.97 13.43 -7.28
N GLY A 64 3.98 12.75 -6.13
CA GLY A 64 2.79 12.58 -5.28
C GLY A 64 2.21 13.92 -4.81
N ARG A 65 3.07 14.81 -4.32
CA ARG A 65 2.66 16.15 -3.87
C ARG A 65 2.07 16.98 -5.01
N ALA A 66 2.74 17.01 -6.16
CA ALA A 66 2.30 17.79 -7.32
C ALA A 66 0.94 17.32 -7.83
N TRP A 67 0.72 15.99 -7.85
CA TRP A 67 -0.56 15.43 -8.24
C TRP A 67 -1.68 15.84 -7.26
N LEU A 68 -1.46 15.70 -5.96
CA LEU A 68 -2.43 16.13 -4.94
C LEU A 68 -2.75 17.61 -5.07
N GLN A 69 -1.76 18.47 -5.25
CA GLN A 69 -1.97 19.90 -5.46
C GLN A 69 -2.83 20.18 -6.68
N GLY A 70 -2.52 19.56 -7.82
CA GLY A 70 -3.27 19.76 -9.06
C GLY A 70 -4.72 19.28 -9.02
N HIS A 71 -5.05 18.33 -8.15
CA HIS A 71 -6.37 17.70 -8.12
C HIS A 71 -7.23 18.11 -6.92
N LEU A 72 -6.60 18.42 -5.77
CA LEU A 72 -7.32 18.61 -4.52
C LEU A 72 -7.29 20.04 -3.98
N ASP A 73 -6.35 20.90 -4.40
CA ASP A 73 -6.21 22.23 -3.84
C ASP A 73 -7.50 23.05 -3.97
N GLY A 74 -7.98 23.61 -2.85
CA GLY A 74 -9.24 24.32 -2.76
C GLY A 74 -10.51 23.48 -2.94
N ARG A 75 -10.40 22.14 -3.07
CA ARG A 75 -11.54 21.24 -3.26
C ARG A 75 -12.04 20.69 -1.93
N GLU A 76 -13.30 20.23 -1.93
CA GLU A 76 -13.89 19.54 -0.78
C GLU A 76 -13.55 18.05 -0.82
N VAL A 77 -13.10 17.49 0.31
CA VAL A 77 -12.89 16.06 0.50
C VAL A 77 -13.69 15.56 1.70
N ARG A 78 -14.11 14.30 1.61
CA ARG A 78 -14.75 13.53 2.66
C ARG A 78 -13.79 12.47 3.15
N LEU A 79 -13.65 12.36 4.47
CA LEU A 79 -12.81 11.33 5.08
C LEU A 79 -13.65 10.11 5.44
N ARG A 80 -13.05 8.93 5.33
CA ARG A 80 -13.60 7.66 5.83
C ARG A 80 -12.52 6.91 6.57
N TYR A 81 -12.89 6.27 7.66
CA TYR A 81 -11.98 5.58 8.56
C TYR A 81 -12.22 4.07 8.52
N ASP A 82 -11.14 3.33 8.37
CA ASP A 82 -11.12 1.85 8.34
C ASP A 82 -10.42 1.24 9.56
N GLY A 83 -10.08 2.07 10.55
CA GLY A 83 -9.36 1.62 11.73
C GLY A 83 -8.94 2.77 12.64
N LEU A 84 -7.64 2.90 12.92
CA LEU A 84 -7.10 3.97 13.76
C LEU A 84 -7.35 5.32 13.10
N GLN A 85 -8.16 6.16 13.75
CA GLN A 85 -8.57 7.45 13.19
C GLN A 85 -7.53 8.56 13.37
N ARG A 86 -6.69 8.48 14.39
CA ARG A 86 -5.69 9.51 14.73
C ARG A 86 -4.34 8.89 15.04
N ASP A 87 -3.30 9.54 14.60
CA ASP A 87 -1.94 9.19 15.00
C ASP A 87 -1.51 9.91 16.30
N ARG A 88 -0.29 9.66 16.74
CA ARG A 88 0.28 10.28 17.96
C ARG A 88 0.43 11.81 17.88
N TYR A 89 0.26 12.41 16.73
CA TYR A 89 0.30 13.85 16.48
C TYR A 89 -1.09 14.44 16.25
N ASP A 90 -2.14 13.66 16.52
CA ASP A 90 -3.55 14.03 16.31
C ASP A 90 -3.92 14.28 14.83
N ARG A 91 -3.13 13.77 13.88
CA ARG A 91 -3.47 13.82 12.47
C ARG A 91 -4.47 12.71 12.16
N ALA A 92 -5.47 13.02 11.34
CA ALA A 92 -6.38 12.01 10.82
C ALA A 92 -5.62 11.01 9.91
N ILE A 93 -5.83 9.71 10.14
CA ILE A 93 -5.36 8.65 9.23
C ILE A 93 -6.60 8.11 8.52
N ALA A 94 -6.80 8.49 7.27
CA ALA A 94 -8.07 8.26 6.61
C ALA A 94 -7.92 7.92 5.12
N GLN A 95 -8.95 7.27 4.59
CA GLN A 95 -9.25 7.25 3.17
C GLN A 95 -9.92 8.57 2.81
N ALA A 96 -9.44 9.24 1.74
CA ALA A 96 -9.95 10.52 1.29
C ALA A 96 -10.74 10.36 0.00
N TYR A 97 -11.90 11.00 -0.06
CA TYR A 97 -12.80 10.99 -1.21
C TYR A 97 -13.03 12.43 -1.68
N LEU A 98 -12.60 12.73 -2.90
CA LEU A 98 -12.85 14.01 -3.53
C LEU A 98 -14.31 14.10 -3.91
N ALA A 99 -15.02 15.11 -3.37
CA ALA A 99 -16.43 15.33 -3.68
C ALA A 99 -16.61 15.68 -5.16
N GLY A 100 -17.43 14.91 -5.86
CA GLY A 100 -17.77 15.07 -7.27
C GLY A 100 -19.20 15.50 -7.50
N ALA A 101 -19.51 15.89 -8.74
CA ALA A 101 -20.90 16.14 -9.17
C ALA A 101 -21.71 14.82 -9.38
N GLY A 102 -21.04 13.68 -9.34
CA GLY A 102 -21.58 12.33 -9.41
C GLY A 102 -21.03 11.50 -8.27
N GLU A 103 -20.31 10.42 -8.60
CA GLU A 103 -19.60 9.61 -7.61
C GLU A 103 -18.35 10.34 -7.11
N ASP A 104 -18.03 10.16 -5.82
CA ASP A 104 -16.82 10.68 -5.22
C ASP A 104 -15.61 9.92 -5.77
N VAL A 105 -14.50 10.62 -5.98
CA VAL A 105 -13.25 10.00 -6.44
C VAL A 105 -12.42 9.58 -5.21
N TRP A 106 -12.15 8.31 -5.08
CA TRP A 106 -11.26 7.79 -4.04
C TRP A 106 -9.81 8.15 -4.37
N VAL A 107 -9.23 9.03 -3.56
CA VAL A 107 -7.91 9.65 -3.81
C VAL A 107 -6.80 8.62 -3.82
N GLN A 108 -6.78 7.70 -2.85
CA GLN A 108 -5.77 6.65 -2.76
C GLN A 108 -5.80 5.73 -3.99
N ALA A 109 -6.98 5.30 -4.41
CA ALA A 109 -7.15 4.49 -5.60
C ALA A 109 -6.64 5.21 -6.86
N ALA A 110 -6.94 6.50 -7.00
CA ALA A 110 -6.48 7.30 -8.13
C ALA A 110 -4.94 7.43 -8.15
N MET A 111 -4.31 7.65 -6.97
CA MET A 111 -2.85 7.75 -6.86
C MET A 111 -2.17 6.41 -7.18
N VAL A 112 -2.69 5.29 -6.67
CA VAL A 112 -2.15 3.95 -6.91
C VAL A 112 -2.29 3.57 -8.39
N SER A 113 -3.47 3.79 -8.99
CA SER A 113 -3.72 3.51 -10.42
C SER A 113 -2.87 4.37 -11.35
N ALA A 114 -2.53 5.60 -10.94
CA ALA A 114 -1.62 6.48 -11.68
C ALA A 114 -0.13 6.12 -11.45
N GLY A 115 0.17 5.13 -10.62
CA GLY A 115 1.55 4.76 -10.27
C GLY A 115 2.31 5.87 -9.55
N LEU A 116 1.64 6.65 -8.68
CA LEU A 116 2.23 7.72 -7.87
C LEU A 116 2.51 7.27 -6.43
N ALA A 117 1.88 6.17 -6.02
CA ALA A 117 2.05 5.58 -4.70
C ALA A 117 2.04 4.05 -4.79
N ARG A 118 2.67 3.42 -3.79
CA ARG A 118 2.58 1.98 -3.51
C ARG A 118 1.68 1.77 -2.32
N VAL A 119 1.06 0.60 -2.24
CA VAL A 119 0.29 0.20 -1.07
C VAL A 119 1.23 -0.11 0.09
N LEU A 120 0.97 0.47 1.25
CA LEU A 120 1.68 0.18 2.49
C LEU A 120 0.71 0.30 3.66
N SER A 121 0.01 -0.80 3.98
CA SER A 121 -0.91 -0.88 5.09
C SER A 121 -0.19 -0.93 6.45
N HIS A 122 -0.92 -0.65 7.51
CA HIS A 122 -0.47 -0.74 8.89
C HIS A 122 -1.48 -1.57 9.70
N PRO A 123 -1.10 -2.20 10.82
CA PRO A 123 -2.01 -3.05 11.59
C PRO A 123 -3.34 -2.38 11.98
N GLY A 124 -3.29 -1.07 12.24
CA GLY A 124 -4.47 -0.28 12.59
C GLY A 124 -5.26 0.29 11.41
N ASN A 125 -4.75 0.21 10.16
CA ASN A 125 -5.38 0.74 8.95
C ASN A 125 -5.01 -0.17 7.78
N ARG A 126 -5.88 -1.12 7.46
CA ARG A 126 -5.66 -2.15 6.43
C ARG A 126 -6.94 -2.56 5.69
N GLY A 127 -8.05 -1.90 5.99
CA GLY A 127 -9.34 -2.26 5.43
C GLY A 127 -9.45 -2.03 3.93
N ALA A 128 -8.68 -1.10 3.36
CA ALA A 128 -8.61 -0.83 1.93
C ALA A 128 -7.51 -1.61 1.20
N ALA A 129 -6.60 -2.29 1.93
CA ALA A 129 -5.39 -2.87 1.38
C ALA A 129 -5.63 -3.77 0.18
N LEU A 130 -6.55 -4.73 0.25
CA LEU A 130 -6.79 -5.68 -0.84
C LEU A 130 -7.28 -5.01 -2.13
N SER A 131 -8.17 -4.00 -2.01
CA SER A 131 -8.65 -3.24 -3.15
C SER A 131 -7.54 -2.41 -3.78
N LEU A 132 -6.72 -1.76 -2.95
CA LEU A 132 -5.55 -0.98 -3.42
C LEU A 132 -4.48 -1.88 -4.04
N LEU A 133 -4.25 -3.09 -3.50
CA LEU A 133 -3.32 -4.08 -4.06
C LEU A 133 -3.72 -4.54 -5.46
N THR A 134 -5.02 -4.69 -5.71
CA THR A 134 -5.54 -5.01 -7.05
C THR A 134 -5.20 -3.91 -8.05
N LEU A 135 -5.47 -2.64 -7.71
CA LEU A 135 -5.15 -1.49 -8.54
C LEU A 135 -3.63 -1.32 -8.75
N GLU A 136 -2.84 -1.55 -7.69
CA GLU A 136 -1.37 -1.55 -7.80
C GLU A 136 -0.86 -2.62 -8.76
N ALA A 137 -1.43 -3.83 -8.72
CA ALA A 137 -1.05 -4.91 -9.61
C ALA A 137 -1.33 -4.56 -11.08
N GLU A 138 -2.46 -3.91 -11.37
CA GLU A 138 -2.81 -3.40 -12.70
C GLU A 138 -1.84 -2.31 -13.16
N ALA A 139 -1.57 -1.32 -12.30
CA ALA A 139 -0.63 -0.24 -12.61
C ALA A 139 0.78 -0.79 -12.88
N ARG A 140 1.23 -1.76 -12.08
CA ARG A 140 2.52 -2.44 -12.24
C ARG A 140 2.58 -3.23 -13.55
N ALA A 141 1.55 -4.00 -13.88
CA ALA A 141 1.48 -4.76 -15.13
C ALA A 141 1.49 -3.84 -16.35
N GLY A 142 0.88 -2.66 -16.24
CA GLY A 142 0.88 -1.63 -17.29
C GLY A 142 2.14 -0.77 -17.35
N GLY A 143 3.09 -0.91 -16.42
CA GLY A 143 4.28 -0.05 -16.34
C GLY A 143 3.92 1.43 -16.13
N ILE A 144 2.87 1.72 -15.34
CA ILE A 144 2.33 3.08 -15.18
C ILE A 144 3.11 3.82 -14.07
N GLY A 145 3.46 5.08 -14.35
CA GLY A 145 4.10 5.96 -13.36
C GLY A 145 5.41 5.38 -12.84
N LEU A 146 5.54 5.24 -11.52
CA LEU A 146 6.73 4.68 -10.85
C LEU A 146 7.13 3.30 -11.38
N TRP A 147 6.16 2.51 -11.86
CA TRP A 147 6.41 1.16 -12.36
C TRP A 147 7.10 1.10 -13.73
N ALA A 148 7.23 2.23 -14.43
CA ALA A 148 8.06 2.36 -15.63
C ALA A 148 9.56 2.49 -15.29
N ASP A 149 9.90 2.92 -14.05
CA ASP A 149 11.28 3.11 -13.62
C ASP A 149 11.86 1.79 -13.06
N PRO A 150 12.98 1.28 -13.59
CA PRO A 150 13.67 0.12 -13.05
C PRO A 150 14.01 0.23 -11.54
N ALA A 151 14.26 1.44 -11.04
CA ALA A 151 14.56 1.68 -9.63
C ALA A 151 13.36 1.41 -8.71
N SER A 152 12.14 1.44 -9.23
CA SER A 152 10.90 1.21 -8.48
C SER A 152 10.30 -0.19 -8.64
N GLN A 153 10.94 -1.05 -9.46
CA GLN A 153 10.47 -2.41 -9.70
C GLN A 153 10.55 -3.29 -8.45
N VAL A 154 9.77 -4.37 -8.46
CA VAL A 154 9.84 -5.42 -7.43
C VAL A 154 11.26 -6.02 -7.43
N ARG A 155 11.85 -6.16 -6.26
CA ARG A 155 13.18 -6.74 -6.05
C ARG A 155 13.10 -8.27 -5.99
N ASP A 156 14.16 -8.93 -6.45
CA ASP A 156 14.42 -10.32 -6.11
C ASP A 156 15.02 -10.42 -4.70
N THR A 157 15.28 -11.64 -4.23
CA THR A 157 15.82 -11.92 -2.89
C THR A 157 17.35 -11.88 -2.82
N ASP A 158 18.03 -11.37 -3.85
CA ASP A 158 19.50 -11.25 -3.87
C ASP A 158 19.97 -10.32 -2.74
N PRO A 159 20.72 -10.81 -1.74
CA PRO A 159 21.06 -10.01 -0.57
C PRO A 159 22.00 -8.84 -0.90
N ASP A 160 22.87 -8.97 -1.89
CA ASP A 160 23.82 -7.92 -2.27
C ASP A 160 23.09 -6.74 -2.94
N ARG A 161 22.01 -7.02 -3.67
CA ARG A 161 21.16 -6.00 -4.26
C ARG A 161 20.28 -5.34 -3.20
N LEU A 162 19.64 -6.14 -2.35
CA LEU A 162 18.79 -5.64 -1.28
C LEU A 162 19.57 -4.80 -0.25
N ALA A 163 20.87 -5.10 -0.05
CA ALA A 163 21.72 -4.30 0.83
C ALA A 163 21.82 -2.81 0.39
N GLN A 164 21.60 -2.51 -0.89
CA GLN A 164 21.61 -1.15 -1.41
C GLN A 164 20.31 -0.39 -1.12
N ASP A 165 19.23 -1.12 -0.84
CA ASP A 165 17.89 -0.58 -0.57
C ASP A 165 17.56 -0.52 0.94
N ILE A 166 18.50 -0.89 1.82
CA ILE A 166 18.31 -0.82 3.27
C ILE A 166 17.96 0.61 3.70
N GLY A 167 16.98 0.75 4.58
CA GLY A 167 16.46 2.02 5.02
C GLY A 167 15.38 2.60 4.09
N THR A 168 14.80 1.78 3.22
CA THR A 168 13.70 2.16 2.34
C THR A 168 12.54 1.15 2.40
N VAL A 169 11.37 1.56 1.94
CA VAL A 169 10.24 0.63 1.71
C VAL A 169 10.47 -0.09 0.39
N GLN A 170 10.39 -1.41 0.40
CA GLN A 170 10.56 -2.23 -0.80
C GLN A 170 9.45 -3.28 -0.95
N LEU A 171 9.27 -3.75 -2.19
CA LEU A 171 8.55 -4.96 -2.54
C LEU A 171 9.59 -6.01 -2.93
N VAL A 172 9.62 -7.13 -2.22
CA VAL A 172 10.55 -8.23 -2.51
C VAL A 172 9.78 -9.49 -2.83
N GLU A 173 10.17 -10.17 -3.91
CA GLU A 173 9.50 -11.37 -4.40
C GLU A 173 10.48 -12.53 -4.46
N GLY A 174 10.05 -13.68 -3.96
CA GLY A 174 10.84 -14.90 -4.03
C GLY A 174 10.10 -16.14 -3.57
N ARG A 175 10.77 -17.28 -3.72
CA ARG A 175 10.29 -18.56 -3.19
C ARG A 175 10.80 -18.74 -1.77
N VAL A 176 9.89 -18.98 -0.85
CA VAL A 176 10.23 -19.30 0.54
C VAL A 176 10.91 -20.66 0.59
N LEU A 177 12.11 -20.68 1.16
CA LEU A 177 12.85 -21.93 1.34
C LEU A 177 12.39 -22.68 2.59
N GLU A 178 12.25 -21.97 3.71
CA GLU A 178 11.91 -22.54 5.01
C GLU A 178 11.17 -21.54 5.88
N VAL A 179 10.26 -22.04 6.70
CA VAL A 179 9.62 -21.27 7.78
C VAL A 179 10.03 -21.87 9.11
N THR A 180 10.69 -21.07 9.95
CA THR A 180 11.21 -21.51 11.26
C THR A 180 10.53 -20.76 12.39
N ARG A 181 9.74 -21.45 13.22
CA ARG A 181 9.12 -20.89 14.42
C ARG A 181 9.97 -21.21 15.65
N LEU A 182 10.42 -20.18 16.35
CA LEU A 182 11.18 -20.32 17.58
C LEU A 182 10.26 -20.57 18.80
N ARG A 183 10.85 -21.05 19.89
CA ARG A 183 10.13 -21.22 21.18
C ARG A 183 9.64 -19.89 21.78
N SER A 184 10.23 -18.76 21.36
CA SER A 184 9.80 -17.41 21.73
C SER A 184 8.49 -16.97 21.05
N GLY A 185 8.00 -17.75 20.07
CA GLY A 185 6.87 -17.39 19.21
C GLY A 185 7.25 -16.64 17.93
N ARG A 186 8.48 -16.12 17.81
CA ARG A 186 8.97 -15.49 16.58
C ARG A 186 9.00 -16.47 15.42
N THR A 187 8.53 -16.04 14.27
CA THR A 187 8.57 -16.82 13.04
C THR A 187 9.46 -16.13 12.01
N TYR A 188 10.42 -16.89 11.49
CA TYR A 188 11.32 -16.47 10.41
C TYR A 188 10.91 -17.18 9.13
N VAL A 189 10.70 -16.39 8.06
CA VAL A 189 10.46 -16.88 6.71
C VAL A 189 11.73 -16.64 5.91
N ASN A 190 12.48 -17.72 5.63
CA ASN A 190 13.81 -17.66 5.01
C ASN A 190 13.73 -17.89 3.51
N PHE A 191 14.44 -17.05 2.74
CA PHE A 191 14.50 -17.15 1.28
C PHE A 191 15.81 -17.74 0.76
N GLY A 192 16.78 -18.00 1.64
CA GLY A 192 18.07 -18.62 1.32
C GLY A 192 18.53 -19.61 2.39
N LEU A 193 19.72 -20.20 2.18
CA LEU A 193 20.27 -21.24 3.03
C LEU A 193 21.05 -20.70 4.23
N ASP A 194 21.54 -19.46 4.14
CA ASP A 194 22.28 -18.81 5.24
C ASP A 194 21.49 -17.61 5.79
N TYR A 195 20.74 -17.86 6.85
CA TYR A 195 19.94 -16.84 7.54
C TYR A 195 20.76 -15.63 8.04
N ARG A 196 22.11 -15.68 8.01
CA ARG A 196 22.98 -14.59 8.44
C ARG A 196 23.23 -13.56 7.35
N THR A 197 22.97 -13.93 6.10
CA THR A 197 23.28 -13.08 4.94
C THR A 197 22.10 -12.93 4.00
N ASP A 198 21.23 -13.95 3.95
CA ASP A 198 20.13 -14.00 2.98
C ASP A 198 18.93 -13.16 3.43
N PHE A 199 18.08 -12.82 2.48
CA PHE A 199 16.85 -12.11 2.80
C PHE A 199 15.92 -12.95 3.68
N THR A 200 15.40 -12.33 4.73
CA THR A 200 14.50 -12.96 5.70
C THR A 200 13.33 -12.05 6.05
N VAL A 201 12.15 -12.62 6.23
CA VAL A 201 11.01 -11.96 6.83
C VAL A 201 10.85 -12.42 8.27
N LEU A 202 10.69 -11.48 9.21
CA LEU A 202 10.40 -11.73 10.61
C LEU A 202 8.95 -11.34 10.93
N ILE A 203 8.25 -12.26 11.58
CA ILE A 203 6.93 -12.04 12.18
C ILE A 203 7.10 -12.22 13.69
N GLU A 204 6.82 -11.17 14.47
CA GLU A 204 6.90 -11.23 15.92
C GLU A 204 5.76 -12.08 16.50
N ALA A 205 5.95 -12.60 17.72
CA ALA A 205 4.97 -13.46 18.36
C ALA A 205 3.60 -12.80 18.54
N ASP A 206 3.60 -11.50 18.84
CA ASP A 206 2.37 -10.73 19.07
C ASP A 206 1.58 -10.48 17.77
N ASP A 207 2.23 -10.59 16.62
CA ASP A 207 1.62 -10.36 15.31
C ASP A 207 0.96 -11.63 14.73
N GLU A 208 1.30 -12.81 15.23
CA GLU A 208 0.79 -14.09 14.73
C GLU A 208 -0.74 -14.17 14.73
N ALA A 209 -1.37 -13.58 15.74
CA ALA A 209 -2.84 -13.56 15.86
C ALA A 209 -3.53 -12.85 14.68
N ALA A 210 -2.87 -11.88 14.03
CA ALA A 210 -3.42 -11.21 12.87
C ALA A 210 -3.49 -12.14 11.64
N PHE A 211 -2.52 -13.07 11.50
CA PHE A 211 -2.50 -14.07 10.44
C PHE A 211 -3.53 -15.17 10.71
N GLU A 212 -3.63 -15.64 11.96
CA GLU A 212 -4.65 -16.62 12.37
C GLU A 212 -6.07 -16.08 12.13
N ALA A 213 -6.33 -14.82 12.45
CA ALA A 213 -7.62 -14.17 12.21
C ALA A 213 -7.99 -14.04 10.73
N ALA A 214 -7.00 -14.06 9.85
CA ALA A 214 -7.16 -14.07 8.38
C ALA A 214 -7.16 -15.49 7.78
N ASP A 215 -7.21 -16.53 8.63
CA ASP A 215 -7.15 -17.95 8.23
C ASP A 215 -5.87 -18.29 7.45
N GLN A 216 -4.76 -17.61 7.77
CA GLN A 216 -3.45 -17.83 7.15
C GLN A 216 -2.50 -18.51 8.14
N THR A 217 -2.08 -19.71 7.81
CA THR A 217 -1.08 -20.47 8.57
C THR A 217 0.32 -20.10 8.07
N LEU A 218 1.16 -19.53 8.92
CA LEU A 218 2.52 -19.12 8.52
C LEU A 218 3.37 -20.27 7.99
N ALA A 219 3.18 -21.50 8.51
CA ALA A 219 3.91 -22.69 8.03
C ALA A 219 3.60 -22.98 6.55
N ASP A 220 2.44 -22.63 6.04
CA ASP A 220 2.03 -22.89 4.67
C ASP A 220 2.77 -22.00 3.65
N LEU A 221 3.49 -20.97 4.12
CA LEU A 221 4.38 -20.17 3.28
C LEU A 221 5.59 -20.97 2.76
N ALA A 222 5.97 -22.06 3.44
CA ALA A 222 7.13 -22.88 3.02
C ALA A 222 6.93 -23.44 1.60
N GLY A 223 7.90 -23.20 0.73
CA GLY A 223 7.87 -23.61 -0.68
C GLY A 223 7.02 -22.71 -1.59
N GLN A 224 6.27 -21.77 -1.04
CA GLN A 224 5.44 -20.85 -1.83
C GLN A 224 6.26 -19.73 -2.46
N ARG A 225 5.79 -19.21 -3.58
CA ARG A 225 6.28 -17.96 -4.14
C ARG A 225 5.41 -16.82 -3.62
N ILE A 226 6.03 -15.88 -2.92
CA ILE A 226 5.33 -14.76 -2.31
C ILE A 226 6.00 -13.44 -2.68
N ARG A 227 5.24 -12.35 -2.55
CA ARG A 227 5.75 -10.99 -2.55
C ARG A 227 5.44 -10.37 -1.21
N VAL A 228 6.46 -9.78 -0.60
CA VAL A 228 6.34 -9.07 0.67
C VAL A 228 6.65 -7.60 0.48
N ARG A 229 6.03 -6.75 1.31
CA ARG A 229 6.22 -5.31 1.28
C ARG A 229 6.49 -4.76 2.66
N GLY A 230 7.47 -3.90 2.77
CA GLY A 230 7.82 -3.31 4.06
C GLY A 230 9.11 -2.54 4.04
N TRP A 231 9.44 -2.02 5.21
CA TRP A 231 10.72 -1.36 5.45
C TRP A 231 11.84 -2.40 5.49
N LEU A 232 12.89 -2.16 4.71
CA LEU A 232 14.04 -3.07 4.63
C LEU A 232 15.09 -2.65 5.67
N GLU A 233 15.42 -3.54 6.58
CA GLU A 233 16.37 -3.37 7.66
C GLU A 233 17.63 -4.21 7.43
N ALA A 234 18.72 -3.89 8.15
CA ALA A 234 19.94 -4.69 8.19
C ALA A 234 20.00 -5.44 9.53
N GLU A 235 19.54 -6.68 9.56
CA GLU A 235 19.67 -7.56 10.73
C GLU A 235 19.93 -8.99 10.25
N ASN A 236 21.18 -9.49 10.37
CA ASN A 236 21.60 -10.77 9.79
C ASN A 236 21.24 -10.85 8.29
N GLY A 237 21.75 -9.91 7.49
CA GLY A 237 21.33 -9.70 6.11
C GLY A 237 20.17 -8.71 5.98
N PRO A 238 19.62 -8.56 4.76
CA PRO A 238 18.42 -7.77 4.53
C PRO A 238 17.21 -8.44 5.19
N MET A 239 16.41 -7.67 5.95
CA MET A 239 15.25 -8.18 6.66
C MET A 239 14.04 -7.25 6.56
N MET A 240 12.84 -7.82 6.52
CA MET A 240 11.58 -7.11 6.70
C MET A 240 10.83 -7.65 7.91
N ARG A 241 10.26 -6.75 8.73
CA ARG A 241 9.29 -7.11 9.76
C ARG A 241 7.89 -6.96 9.19
N ILE A 242 7.13 -8.04 9.28
CA ILE A 242 5.75 -8.11 8.78
C ILE A 242 4.84 -8.39 9.95
N ASP A 243 3.86 -7.53 10.16
CA ASP A 243 2.99 -7.46 11.31
C ASP A 243 1.52 -7.81 11.02
N HIS A 244 1.17 -8.02 9.73
CA HIS A 244 -0.17 -8.42 9.30
C HIS A 244 -0.17 -9.02 7.89
N PRO A 245 -1.20 -9.84 7.54
CA PRO A 245 -1.21 -10.64 6.33
C PRO A 245 -1.27 -9.84 5.02
N GLU A 246 -1.89 -8.66 5.01
CA GLU A 246 -2.03 -7.84 3.79
C GLU A 246 -0.69 -7.29 3.26
N ARG A 247 0.41 -7.51 3.98
CA ARG A 247 1.77 -7.25 3.51
C ARG A 247 2.40 -8.42 2.76
N ILE A 248 1.70 -9.55 2.67
CA ILE A 248 2.16 -10.75 1.95
C ILE A 248 1.18 -11.08 0.84
N GLU A 249 1.64 -11.04 -0.40
CA GLU A 249 0.89 -11.48 -1.58
C GLU A 249 1.32 -12.92 -1.94
N TRP A 250 0.37 -13.82 -2.06
CA TRP A 250 0.59 -15.19 -2.56
C TRP A 250 0.55 -15.17 -4.08
N LEU A 251 1.62 -15.62 -4.74
CA LEU A 251 1.76 -15.48 -6.20
C LEU A 251 1.42 -16.77 -6.96
N GLY A 252 1.22 -17.87 -6.25
CA GLY A 252 1.06 -19.18 -6.87
C GLY A 252 2.37 -19.71 -7.48
N ASP A 253 2.30 -20.86 -8.14
CA ASP A 253 3.43 -21.49 -8.85
C ASP A 253 3.63 -20.88 -10.24
#